data_d58553eadb78caee2de63d26d961a92c
#
_entry.id   d58553eadb78caee2de63d26d961a92c
#
_cell.length_a   1.000
_cell.length_b   1.000
_cell.length_c   1.000
_cell.angle_alpha   90.00
_cell.angle_beta   90.00
_cell.angle_gamma   90.00
#
_symmetry.space_group_name_H-M   'P 1'
#
loop_
_entity.id
_entity.type
_entity.pdbx_description
1 polymer ?
#
loop_
_entity_poly.entity_id
_entity_poly.type
_entity_poly.pdbx_seq_one_letter_code
_entity_poly.pdbx_strand_id
1 'polypeptide(L)'
;MGFTLRAVLDTLPPSARVVVAELNPVVASWCRGPLANVTDRAVEDPRVTVEIGDVSRLIGTAASNGLYFDAIILDLYRGPHAGTDGRNDPLYGSRAIDCCRAALKPEGVLAVWGEQYDEGFVQRLKRAGFSVAVERPGRGGLRHAVFLAKLIADAAAKTGRRPEPS
;
A
#
# COMPACT_ATOMS: atom_id res chain seq x y z
N MET A 1 9.14 -7.30 8.55
CA MET A 1 9.46 -6.95 9.95
C MET A 1 10.42 -5.74 10.00
N GLY A 2 9.99 -4.59 9.55
CA GLY A 2 10.70 -3.32 9.65
C GLY A 2 11.74 -3.00 8.57
N PHE A 3 12.17 -3.94 7.74
CA PHE A 3 13.14 -3.68 6.66
C PHE A 3 12.60 -2.73 5.60
N THR A 4 11.39 -2.97 5.14
CA THR A 4 10.71 -2.09 4.18
C THR A 4 10.50 -0.70 4.78
N LEU A 5 10.11 -0.62 6.06
CA LEU A 5 9.98 0.64 6.78
C LEU A 5 11.32 1.39 6.82
N ARG A 6 12.44 0.72 7.16
CA ARG A 6 13.77 1.35 7.18
C ARG A 6 14.13 1.91 5.80
N ALA A 7 13.98 1.10 4.75
CA ALA A 7 14.27 1.53 3.39
C ALA A 7 13.44 2.76 2.96
N VAL A 8 12.16 2.81 3.36
CA VAL A 8 11.28 3.96 3.11
C VAL A 8 11.78 5.19 3.86
N LEU A 9 12.08 5.06 5.16
CA LEU A 9 12.54 6.16 6.00
C LEU A 9 13.85 6.78 5.52
N ASP A 10 14.74 5.97 4.92
CA ASP A 10 16.02 6.44 4.37
C ASP A 10 15.86 7.34 3.14
N THR A 11 14.72 7.25 2.46
CA THR A 11 14.42 8.06 1.27
C THR A 11 13.51 9.26 1.55
N LEU A 12 12.84 9.27 2.70
CA LEU A 12 11.86 10.30 3.04
C LEU A 12 12.49 11.50 3.75
N PRO A 13 11.98 12.72 3.51
CA PRO A 13 12.43 13.90 4.23
C PRO A 13 12.07 13.85 5.73
N PRO A 14 12.75 14.64 6.59
CA PRO A 14 12.46 14.67 8.03
C PRO A 14 11.02 15.08 8.39
N SER A 15 10.34 15.80 7.50
CA SER A 15 8.95 16.24 7.70
C SER A 15 7.91 15.19 7.33
N ALA A 16 8.32 14.05 6.76
CA ALA A 16 7.39 12.99 6.38
C ALA A 16 6.70 12.38 7.59
N ARG A 17 5.52 11.82 7.36
CA ARG A 17 4.78 11.03 8.36
C ARG A 17 4.51 9.65 7.77
N VAL A 18 4.80 8.62 8.55
CA VAL A 18 4.64 7.22 8.15
C VAL A 18 3.72 6.52 9.15
N VAL A 19 2.66 5.92 8.65
CA VAL A 19 1.78 5.06 9.45
C VAL A 19 2.06 3.62 9.06
N VAL A 20 2.38 2.79 10.03
CA VAL A 20 2.57 1.34 9.88
C VAL A 20 1.36 0.63 10.46
N ALA A 21 0.58 -0.05 9.62
CA ALA A 21 -0.47 -0.96 10.08
C ALA A 21 0.14 -2.35 10.29
N GLU A 22 0.05 -2.87 11.50
CA GLU A 22 0.52 -4.22 11.84
C GLU A 22 -0.62 -4.99 12.51
N LEU A 23 -1.02 -6.12 11.90
CA LEU A 23 -2.11 -6.93 12.42
C LEU A 23 -1.74 -7.64 13.73
N ASN A 24 -0.48 -8.06 13.86
CA ASN A 24 -0.01 -8.83 15.00
C ASN A 24 0.83 -7.97 15.96
N PRO A 25 0.32 -7.65 17.16
CA PRO A 25 1.04 -6.83 18.13
C PRO A 25 2.39 -7.42 18.57
N VAL A 26 2.56 -8.75 18.47
CA VAL A 26 3.82 -9.42 18.80
C VAL A 26 4.92 -9.00 17.82
N VAL A 27 4.60 -8.87 16.53
CA VAL A 27 5.57 -8.41 15.51
C VAL A 27 6.02 -6.99 15.81
N ALA A 28 5.08 -6.10 16.15
CA ALA A 28 5.43 -4.74 16.57
C ALA A 28 6.33 -4.72 17.82
N SER A 29 6.06 -5.59 18.78
CA SER A 29 6.90 -5.76 19.99
C SER A 29 8.31 -6.24 19.62
N TRP A 30 8.44 -7.22 18.74
CA TRP A 30 9.74 -7.70 18.27
C TRP A 30 10.54 -6.60 17.57
N CYS A 31 9.90 -5.77 16.77
CA CYS A 31 10.57 -4.65 16.10
C CYS A 31 11.08 -3.57 17.08
N ARG A 32 10.44 -3.42 18.25
CA ARG A 32 10.93 -2.55 19.34
C ARG A 32 11.97 -3.22 20.25
N GLY A 33 12.00 -4.54 20.29
CA GLY A 33 12.85 -5.35 21.15
C GLY A 33 13.96 -6.07 20.37
N PRO A 34 13.89 -7.43 20.27
CA PRO A 34 14.99 -8.24 19.74
C PRO A 34 15.39 -7.91 18.29
N LEU A 35 14.48 -7.37 17.49
CA LEU A 35 14.75 -7.00 16.09
C LEU A 35 15.09 -5.52 15.90
N ALA A 36 15.07 -4.71 16.94
CA ALA A 36 15.27 -3.27 16.82
C ALA A 36 16.58 -2.91 16.10
N ASN A 37 17.69 -3.53 16.51
CA ASN A 37 19.01 -3.25 15.93
C ASN A 37 19.15 -3.71 14.48
N VAL A 38 18.38 -4.71 14.05
CA VAL A 38 18.43 -5.24 12.67
C VAL A 38 17.84 -4.26 11.66
N THR A 39 16.95 -3.39 12.12
CA THR A 39 16.25 -2.39 11.30
C THR A 39 16.61 -0.96 11.69
N ASP A 40 17.72 -0.78 12.41
CA ASP A 40 18.14 0.51 12.94
C ASP A 40 16.98 1.25 13.64
N ARG A 41 16.25 0.52 14.51
CA ARG A 41 15.14 1.01 15.33
C ARG A 41 14.04 1.73 14.51
N ALA A 42 13.80 1.28 13.30
CA ALA A 42 12.90 1.96 12.34
C ALA A 42 11.52 2.29 12.93
N VAL A 43 10.95 1.41 13.76
CA VAL A 43 9.63 1.62 14.40
C VAL A 43 9.63 2.68 15.50
N GLU A 44 10.78 3.13 15.93
CA GLU A 44 10.98 4.18 16.94
C GLU A 44 11.36 5.53 16.32
N ASP A 45 11.49 5.60 15.00
CA ASP A 45 11.73 6.85 14.29
C ASP A 45 10.59 7.84 14.58
N PRO A 46 10.88 9.12 14.92
CA PRO A 46 9.86 10.10 15.29
C PRO A 46 8.81 10.40 14.20
N ARG A 47 9.10 10.03 12.95
CA ARG A 47 8.16 10.14 11.83
C ARG A 47 7.13 9.00 11.80
N VAL A 48 7.31 7.93 12.60
CA VAL A 48 6.54 6.69 12.50
C VAL A 48 5.47 6.61 13.59
N THR A 49 4.26 6.29 13.17
CA THR A 49 3.17 5.84 14.05
C THR A 49 2.83 4.39 13.73
N VAL A 50 2.89 3.51 14.72
CA VAL A 50 2.49 2.10 14.57
C VAL A 50 1.07 1.92 15.09
N GLU A 51 0.17 1.52 14.20
CA GLU A 51 -1.22 1.18 14.51
C GLU A 51 -1.39 -0.35 14.47
N ILE A 52 -1.89 -0.91 15.57
CA ILE A 52 -2.21 -2.34 15.61
C ILE A 52 -3.61 -2.55 15.05
N GLY A 53 -3.68 -3.18 13.90
CA GLY A 53 -4.95 -3.42 13.22
C GLY A 53 -4.81 -3.88 11.77
N ASP A 54 -5.96 -4.12 11.15
CA ASP A 54 -6.07 -4.54 9.77
C ASP A 54 -5.86 -3.34 8.84
N VAL A 55 -4.89 -3.46 7.92
CA VAL A 55 -4.55 -2.42 6.95
C VAL A 55 -5.72 -2.07 6.03
N SER A 56 -6.56 -3.05 5.66
CA SER A 56 -7.74 -2.79 4.81
C SER A 56 -8.74 -1.87 5.48
N ARG A 57 -8.94 -2.05 6.79
CA ARG A 57 -9.81 -1.17 7.60
C ARG A 57 -9.21 0.22 7.76
N LEU A 58 -7.90 0.32 7.98
CA LEU A 58 -7.21 1.61 8.09
C LEU A 58 -7.36 2.41 6.79
N ILE A 59 -7.10 1.79 5.64
CA ILE A 59 -7.25 2.43 4.32
C ILE A 59 -8.71 2.86 4.09
N GLY A 60 -9.68 1.98 4.38
CA GLY A 60 -11.09 2.29 4.23
C GLY A 60 -11.56 3.46 5.12
N THR A 61 -11.07 3.52 6.35
CA THR A 61 -11.34 4.62 7.29
C THR A 61 -10.72 5.93 6.78
N ALA A 62 -9.47 5.89 6.30
CA ALA A 62 -8.81 7.06 5.73
C ALA A 62 -9.59 7.60 4.53
N ALA A 63 -9.98 6.74 3.59
CA ALA A 63 -10.79 7.11 2.43
C ALA A 63 -12.12 7.77 2.82
N SER A 64 -12.80 7.22 3.83
CA SER A 64 -14.09 7.75 4.31
C SER A 64 -13.96 9.09 5.03
N ASN A 65 -12.83 9.33 5.68
CA ASN A 65 -12.55 10.55 6.45
C ASN A 65 -11.87 11.65 5.62
N GLY A 66 -11.63 11.43 4.33
CA GLY A 66 -10.91 12.38 3.49
C GLY A 66 -9.43 12.55 3.88
N LEU A 67 -8.85 11.53 4.48
CA LEU A 67 -7.41 11.48 4.75
C LEU A 67 -6.71 10.87 3.54
N TYR A 68 -5.71 11.57 3.04
CA TYR A 68 -5.03 11.18 1.80
C TYR A 68 -3.55 10.93 2.02
N PHE A 69 -3.07 9.81 1.45
CA PHE A 69 -1.67 9.39 1.47
C PHE A 69 -0.97 9.77 0.15
N ASP A 70 0.30 10.12 0.25
CA ASP A 70 1.18 10.26 -0.92
C ASP A 70 1.53 8.89 -1.50
N ALA A 71 1.67 7.88 -0.63
CA ALA A 71 1.90 6.49 -1.03
C ALA A 71 1.24 5.51 -0.04
N ILE A 72 0.77 4.38 -0.58
CA ILE A 72 0.33 3.20 0.18
C ILE A 72 1.22 2.04 -0.25
N ILE A 73 1.83 1.35 0.72
CA ILE A 73 2.71 0.21 0.47
C ILE A 73 2.11 -1.04 1.13
N LEU A 74 1.78 -2.04 0.33
CA LEU A 74 1.31 -3.34 0.80
C LEU A 74 2.45 -4.36 0.66
N ASP A 75 3.21 -4.54 1.75
CA ASP A 75 4.27 -5.55 1.88
C ASP A 75 3.79 -6.65 2.83
N LEU A 76 2.88 -7.47 2.34
CA LEU A 76 2.20 -8.50 3.12
C LEU A 76 2.81 -9.88 2.85
N TYR A 77 2.49 -10.85 3.72
CA TYR A 77 3.00 -12.22 3.64
C TYR A 77 2.67 -12.91 2.31
N ARG A 78 1.50 -12.60 1.72
CA ARG A 78 1.11 -13.05 0.38
C ARG A 78 0.74 -11.88 -0.48
N GLY A 79 1.21 -11.88 -1.72
CA GLY A 79 0.84 -10.93 -2.75
C GLY A 79 -0.42 -11.35 -3.53
N PRO A 80 -0.80 -10.57 -4.54
CA PRO A 80 -1.90 -10.91 -5.43
C PRO A 80 -1.60 -12.19 -6.22
N HIS A 81 -2.62 -13.03 -6.38
CA HIS A 81 -2.59 -14.29 -7.15
C HIS A 81 -4.00 -14.64 -7.62
N ALA A 82 -4.15 -15.64 -8.48
CA ALA A 82 -5.45 -16.02 -9.07
C ALA A 82 -6.58 -16.25 -8.04
N GLY A 83 -6.25 -16.71 -6.82
CA GLY A 83 -7.23 -16.86 -5.74
C GLY A 83 -7.69 -15.56 -5.10
N THR A 84 -7.03 -14.43 -5.37
CA THR A 84 -7.40 -13.10 -4.89
C THR A 84 -8.09 -12.23 -5.95
N ASP A 85 -8.51 -12.82 -7.07
CA ASP A 85 -9.18 -12.14 -8.17
C ASP A 85 -10.62 -11.72 -7.87
N GLY A 86 -11.20 -12.23 -6.79
CA GLY A 86 -12.56 -11.92 -6.36
C GLY A 86 -12.73 -10.43 -6.09
N ARG A 87 -13.85 -9.84 -6.55
CA ARG A 87 -14.17 -8.42 -6.32
C ARG A 87 -14.08 -8.01 -4.85
N ASN A 88 -14.41 -8.94 -3.95
CA ASN A 88 -14.49 -8.71 -2.51
C ASN A 88 -13.24 -9.18 -1.75
N ASP A 89 -12.17 -9.60 -2.44
CA ASP A 89 -10.91 -9.84 -1.73
C ASP A 89 -10.50 -8.56 -0.98
N PRO A 90 -10.20 -8.65 0.33
CA PRO A 90 -10.05 -7.46 1.18
C PRO A 90 -8.79 -6.65 0.88
N LEU A 91 -7.83 -7.20 0.14
CA LEU A 91 -6.53 -6.58 -0.11
C LEU A 91 -6.28 -6.32 -1.60
N TYR A 92 -6.66 -7.25 -2.47
CA TYR A 92 -6.30 -7.23 -3.89
C TYR A 92 -7.50 -7.23 -4.84
N GLY A 93 -8.71 -7.34 -4.33
CA GLY A 93 -9.94 -7.26 -5.10
C GLY A 93 -10.23 -5.85 -5.61
N SER A 94 -11.15 -5.73 -6.57
CA SER A 94 -11.48 -4.43 -7.17
C SER A 94 -11.95 -3.40 -6.13
N ARG A 95 -12.69 -3.82 -5.11
CA ARG A 95 -13.14 -2.93 -4.02
C ARG A 95 -11.98 -2.42 -3.17
N ALA A 96 -11.01 -3.29 -2.86
CA ALA A 96 -9.83 -2.89 -2.11
C ALA A 96 -8.98 -1.87 -2.89
N ILE A 97 -8.80 -2.11 -4.20
CA ILE A 97 -8.11 -1.18 -5.11
C ILE A 97 -8.85 0.17 -5.16
N ASP A 98 -10.20 0.17 -5.25
CA ASP A 98 -10.99 1.40 -5.21
C ASP A 98 -10.84 2.15 -3.89
N CYS A 99 -10.77 1.45 -2.75
CA CYS A 99 -10.47 2.07 -1.45
C CYS A 99 -9.07 2.68 -1.41
N CYS A 100 -8.06 1.97 -1.90
CA CYS A 100 -6.69 2.51 -2.01
C CYS A 100 -6.67 3.77 -2.88
N ARG A 101 -7.36 3.73 -4.03
CA ARG A 101 -7.49 4.90 -4.92
C ARG A 101 -8.13 6.09 -4.22
N ALA A 102 -9.20 5.86 -3.47
CA ALA A 102 -9.91 6.91 -2.75
C ALA A 102 -9.10 7.51 -1.58
N ALA A 103 -8.16 6.74 -1.01
CA ALA A 103 -7.26 7.16 0.06
C ALA A 103 -5.93 7.76 -0.45
N LEU A 104 -5.68 7.78 -1.76
CA LEU A 104 -4.50 8.37 -2.35
C LEU A 104 -4.75 9.82 -2.81
N LYS A 105 -3.74 10.66 -2.66
CA LYS A 105 -3.69 11.97 -3.31
C LYS A 105 -3.64 11.81 -4.84
N PRO A 106 -3.99 12.87 -5.61
CA PRO A 106 -3.69 12.91 -7.04
C PRO A 106 -2.21 12.58 -7.27
N GLU A 107 -1.91 11.74 -8.26
CA GLU A 107 -0.57 11.23 -8.55
C GLU A 107 0.06 10.35 -7.45
N GLY A 108 -0.67 10.02 -6.40
CA GLY A 108 -0.23 9.12 -5.35
C GLY A 108 0.08 7.71 -5.88
N VAL A 109 0.88 6.95 -5.13
CA VAL A 109 1.40 5.65 -5.55
C VAL A 109 0.89 4.55 -4.63
N LEU A 110 0.34 3.49 -5.23
CA LEU A 110 0.12 2.20 -4.58
C LEU A 110 1.24 1.26 -4.98
N ALA A 111 2.06 0.83 -4.02
CA ALA A 111 3.11 -0.16 -4.20
C ALA A 111 2.68 -1.48 -3.56
N VAL A 112 2.74 -2.58 -4.30
CA VAL A 112 2.34 -3.91 -3.79
C VAL A 112 3.44 -4.91 -4.09
N TRP A 113 3.90 -5.59 -3.03
CA TRP A 113 4.80 -6.73 -3.19
C TRP A 113 3.98 -7.99 -3.53
N GLY A 114 4.52 -8.82 -4.41
CA GLY A 114 3.96 -10.11 -4.79
C GLY A 114 5.04 -11.17 -4.94
N GLU A 115 4.69 -12.42 -4.57
CA GLU A 115 5.57 -13.58 -4.73
C GLU A 115 5.88 -13.86 -6.20
N GLN A 116 4.96 -13.46 -7.09
CA GLN A 116 5.07 -13.64 -8.53
C GLN A 116 4.29 -12.55 -9.28
N TYR A 117 4.52 -12.47 -10.57
CA TYR A 117 3.74 -11.60 -11.44
C TYR A 117 2.29 -12.12 -11.59
N ASP A 118 1.33 -11.21 -11.49
CA ASP A 118 -0.08 -11.48 -11.68
C ASP A 118 -0.69 -10.50 -12.70
N GLU A 119 -0.98 -10.98 -13.90
CA GLU A 119 -1.55 -10.16 -14.97
C GLU A 119 -2.96 -9.69 -14.62
N GLY A 120 -3.76 -10.53 -13.97
CA GLY A 120 -5.12 -10.18 -13.54
C GLY A 120 -5.10 -8.97 -12.58
N PHE A 121 -4.15 -8.93 -11.67
CA PHE A 121 -3.96 -7.79 -10.76
C PHE A 121 -3.55 -6.52 -11.51
N VAL A 122 -2.61 -6.61 -12.45
CA VAL A 122 -2.22 -5.47 -13.31
C VAL A 122 -3.44 -4.90 -14.05
N GLN A 123 -4.27 -5.78 -14.62
CA GLN A 123 -5.47 -5.34 -15.34
C GLN A 123 -6.51 -4.69 -14.41
N ARG A 124 -6.66 -5.19 -13.17
CA ARG A 124 -7.55 -4.55 -12.18
C ARG A 124 -7.06 -3.16 -11.81
N LEU A 125 -5.77 -2.99 -11.56
CA LEU A 125 -5.16 -1.67 -11.28
C LEU A 125 -5.37 -0.68 -12.44
N LYS A 126 -5.13 -1.12 -13.68
CA LYS A 126 -5.36 -0.28 -14.87
C LYS A 126 -6.82 0.13 -15.02
N ARG A 127 -7.77 -0.78 -14.81
CA ARG A 127 -9.22 -0.47 -14.83
C ARG A 127 -9.63 0.52 -13.75
N ALA A 128 -8.96 0.50 -12.61
CA ALA A 128 -9.16 1.45 -11.52
C ALA A 128 -8.53 2.83 -11.77
N GLY A 129 -7.86 3.05 -12.92
CA GLY A 129 -7.28 4.34 -13.30
C GLY A 129 -5.84 4.56 -12.87
N PHE A 130 -5.08 3.47 -12.64
CA PHE A 130 -3.66 3.56 -12.37
C PHE A 130 -2.82 3.31 -13.64
N SER A 131 -1.72 4.04 -13.76
CA SER A 131 -0.59 3.66 -14.61
C SER A 131 0.26 2.66 -13.83
N VAL A 132 0.58 1.51 -14.43
CA VAL A 132 1.23 0.40 -13.73
C VAL A 132 2.57 0.05 -14.35
N ALA A 133 3.62 0.07 -13.53
CA ALA A 133 4.91 -0.54 -13.82
C ALA A 133 5.09 -1.77 -12.92
N VAL A 134 5.81 -2.78 -13.39
CA VAL A 134 6.13 -3.97 -12.58
C VAL A 134 7.62 -4.20 -12.63
N GLU A 135 8.22 -4.17 -11.45
CA GLU A 135 9.62 -4.49 -11.28
C GLU A 135 9.80 -5.93 -10.78
N ARG A 136 10.87 -6.57 -11.19
CA ARG A 136 11.19 -7.94 -10.81
C ARG A 136 12.58 -7.98 -10.19
N PRO A 137 12.69 -7.59 -8.89
CA PRO A 137 13.96 -7.65 -8.19
C PRO A 137 14.41 -9.11 -8.00
N GLY A 138 15.72 -9.34 -8.13
CA GLY A 138 16.34 -10.64 -7.89
C GLY A 138 17.04 -11.23 -9.12
N ARG A 139 18.12 -11.95 -8.87
CA ARG A 139 18.88 -12.71 -9.88
C ARG A 139 18.73 -14.21 -9.57
N GLY A 140 18.03 -14.94 -10.43
CA GLY A 140 17.88 -16.39 -10.32
C GLY A 140 17.00 -16.85 -9.13
N GLY A 141 16.09 -17.78 -9.33
CA GLY A 141 15.17 -18.29 -8.32
C GLY A 141 13.77 -17.72 -8.42
N LEU A 142 13.06 -17.64 -7.30
CA LEU A 142 11.70 -17.09 -7.24
C LEU A 142 11.71 -15.62 -7.67
N ARG A 143 10.96 -15.31 -8.71
CA ARG A 143 10.88 -13.95 -9.26
C ARG A 143 9.75 -13.22 -8.58
N HIS A 144 10.08 -12.54 -7.48
CA HIS A 144 9.16 -11.59 -6.88
C HIS A 144 8.74 -10.51 -7.88
N ALA A 145 7.59 -9.92 -7.65
CA ALA A 145 7.10 -8.78 -8.41
C ALA A 145 6.79 -7.63 -7.46
N VAL A 146 7.18 -6.42 -7.83
CA VAL A 146 6.75 -5.19 -7.17
C VAL A 146 5.88 -4.43 -8.16
N PHE A 147 4.60 -4.34 -7.86
CA PHE A 147 3.64 -3.58 -8.66
C PHE A 147 3.66 -2.13 -8.19
N LEU A 148 4.04 -1.22 -9.07
CA LEU A 148 4.05 0.23 -8.82
C LEU A 148 2.90 0.85 -9.63
N ALA A 149 1.83 1.22 -8.94
CA ALA A 149 0.63 1.76 -9.53
C ALA A 149 0.50 3.24 -9.18
N LYS A 150 0.73 4.13 -10.14
CA LYS A 150 0.60 5.58 -9.97
C LYS A 150 -0.80 6.02 -10.41
N LEU A 151 -1.50 6.77 -9.56
CA LEU A 151 -2.82 7.30 -9.87
C LEU A 151 -2.73 8.36 -10.98
N ILE A 152 -3.54 8.19 -12.04
CA ILE A 152 -3.58 9.14 -13.16
C ILE A 152 -4.47 10.32 -12.76
N ALA A 153 -3.96 11.55 -12.87
CA ALA A 153 -4.64 12.78 -12.42
C ALA A 153 -6.07 12.96 -12.99
N ASP A 154 -6.29 12.61 -14.26
CA ASP A 154 -7.60 12.72 -14.92
C ASP A 154 -8.66 11.74 -14.42
N ALA A 155 -8.27 10.64 -13.75
CA ALA A 155 -9.17 9.66 -13.15
C ALA A 155 -9.78 10.15 -11.83
N ALA A 156 -9.14 11.09 -11.15
CA ALA A 156 -9.61 11.69 -9.90
C ALA A 156 -10.80 12.66 -10.12
N ALA A 157 -10.87 13.31 -11.29
CA ALA A 157 -11.88 14.32 -11.57
C ALA A 157 -13.29 13.77 -11.91
N LYS A 158 -13.39 12.49 -12.31
CA LYS A 158 -14.66 11.89 -12.78
C LYS A 158 -15.59 11.39 -11.69
N THR A 159 -15.18 11.38 -10.42
CA THR A 159 -16.01 10.88 -9.30
C THR A 159 -16.62 11.98 -8.43
N GLY A 160 -16.41 13.26 -8.71
CA GLY A 160 -16.71 14.38 -7.81
C GLY A 160 -17.82 15.36 -8.23
N ARG A 161 -18.63 15.15 -9.27
CA ARG A 161 -19.76 16.04 -9.57
C ARG A 161 -20.97 15.27 -10.10
N ARG A 162 -21.96 15.01 -9.24
CA ARG A 162 -23.35 15.01 -9.68
C ARG A 162 -23.75 16.48 -9.86
N PRO A 163 -24.30 16.89 -11.00
CA PRO A 163 -25.00 18.18 -11.08
C PRO A 163 -26.26 18.10 -10.23
N GLU A 164 -26.50 19.09 -9.41
CA GLU A 164 -27.79 19.29 -8.76
C GLU A 164 -28.85 19.61 -9.85
N PRO A 165 -30.06 19.05 -9.76
CA PRO A 165 -31.15 19.42 -10.66
C PRO A 165 -31.65 20.81 -10.28
N SER A 166 -31.79 21.66 -11.30
CA SER A 166 -32.49 22.95 -11.24
C SER A 166 -33.98 22.77 -11.01
#